data_427399ad28490bc1f40424f1cfa16f10
#
_entry.id   427399ad28490bc1f40424f1cfa16f10
#
_cell.length_a   1.000
_cell.length_b   1.000
_cell.length_c   1.000
_cell.angle_alpha   90.00
_cell.angle_beta   90.00
_cell.angle_gamma   90.00
#
_symmetry.space_group_name_H-M   'P 1'
#
loop_
_entity.id
_entity.type
_entity.pdbx_description
1 polymer ?
#
loop_
_entity_poly.entity_id
_entity_poly.type
_entity_poly.pdbx_seq_one_letter_code
_entity_poly.pdbx_strand_id
1 'polypeptide(L)'
;ISCTPETELQMAMGRPVFARAKAAGARPSLGIDIVSNFSGDMFAQMRLLLQSERGFDNELRADAPRALGLKARDVLELATIGGARAAGLDGVTGSLTPGKQADVMLTRTDSPHMAGVCDPVAALVLYAAASDVDTVLVGGDVLKRGGTLVGYQGSLDWPGISQRLGASGERIR
;
A
#
# COMPACT_ATOMS: atom_id res chain seq x y z
N ILE A 1 -15.38 -3.15 2.83
CA ILE A 1 -15.02 -3.43 1.41
C ILE A 1 -13.57 -3.06 1.22
N SER A 2 -12.74 -4.01 0.74
CA SER A 2 -11.38 -3.76 0.31
C SER A 2 -11.36 -3.61 -1.21
N CYS A 3 -10.73 -2.55 -1.72
CA CYS A 3 -10.51 -2.32 -3.14
C CYS A 3 -9.11 -2.80 -3.49
N THR A 4 -8.96 -3.46 -4.62
CA THR A 4 -7.71 -4.07 -5.09
C THR A 4 -7.41 -3.59 -6.52
N PRO A 5 -7.04 -2.29 -6.69
CA PRO A 5 -7.04 -1.62 -7.98
C PRO A 5 -6.20 -2.32 -9.06
N GLU A 6 -5.04 -2.86 -8.67
CA GLU A 6 -4.15 -3.54 -9.61
C GLU A 6 -4.78 -4.84 -10.14
N THR A 7 -5.35 -5.67 -9.26
CA THR A 7 -6.10 -6.87 -9.67
C THR A 7 -7.30 -6.52 -10.52
N GLU A 8 -8.12 -5.57 -10.06
CA GLU A 8 -9.36 -5.20 -10.74
C GLU A 8 -9.10 -4.70 -12.18
N LEU A 9 -8.07 -3.87 -12.36
CA LEU A 9 -7.69 -3.33 -13.67
C LEU A 9 -7.00 -4.37 -14.55
N GLN A 10 -6.06 -5.15 -14.01
CA GLN A 10 -5.32 -6.16 -14.75
C GLN A 10 -6.22 -7.28 -15.27
N MET A 11 -7.21 -7.68 -14.50
CA MET A 11 -8.17 -8.72 -14.88
C MET A 11 -9.35 -8.17 -15.67
N ALA A 12 -9.31 -6.90 -16.08
CA ALA A 12 -10.37 -6.23 -16.84
C ALA A 12 -11.77 -6.34 -16.17
N MET A 13 -11.80 -6.28 -14.83
CA MET A 13 -13.03 -6.30 -14.04
C MET A 13 -13.79 -4.98 -14.07
N GLY A 14 -13.32 -4.03 -14.85
CA GLY A 14 -13.86 -2.69 -14.98
C GLY A 14 -13.19 -1.68 -14.07
N ARG A 15 -13.89 -0.58 -13.81
CA ARG A 15 -13.41 0.48 -12.90
C ARG A 15 -13.34 -0.02 -11.46
N PRO A 16 -12.28 0.27 -10.70
CA PRO A 16 -12.19 -0.08 -9.29
C PRO A 16 -13.42 0.32 -8.49
N VAL A 17 -13.81 -0.53 -7.55
CA VAL A 17 -15.08 -0.37 -6.82
C VAL A 17 -15.09 0.83 -5.87
N PHE A 18 -13.96 1.48 -5.64
CA PHE A 18 -13.74 2.55 -4.66
C PHE A 18 -14.80 3.67 -4.73
N ALA A 19 -14.95 4.31 -5.90
CA ALA A 19 -15.87 5.45 -6.05
C ALA A 19 -17.32 5.03 -5.80
N ARG A 20 -17.75 3.86 -6.29
CA ARG A 20 -19.10 3.32 -6.06
C ARG A 20 -19.35 2.99 -4.59
N ALA A 21 -18.38 2.36 -3.93
CA ALA A 21 -18.46 2.05 -2.51
C ALA A 21 -18.58 3.32 -1.66
N LYS A 22 -17.75 4.32 -1.94
CA LYS A 22 -17.77 5.62 -1.27
C LYS A 22 -19.10 6.35 -1.48
N ALA A 23 -19.62 6.39 -2.72
CA ALA A 23 -20.90 6.99 -3.04
C ALA A 23 -22.09 6.30 -2.33
N ALA A 24 -21.98 5.00 -2.09
CA ALA A 24 -22.96 4.23 -1.32
C ALA A 24 -22.80 4.37 0.21
N GLY A 25 -21.94 5.27 0.70
CA GLY A 25 -21.70 5.49 2.12
C GLY A 25 -20.81 4.46 2.80
N ALA A 26 -20.22 3.53 2.05
CA ALA A 26 -19.25 2.58 2.60
C ALA A 26 -17.91 3.27 2.95
N ARG A 27 -17.15 2.64 3.84
CA ARG A 27 -15.78 3.04 4.18
C ARG A 27 -14.81 2.04 3.56
N PRO A 28 -14.37 2.26 2.30
CA PRO A 28 -13.46 1.34 1.64
C PRO A 28 -12.07 1.36 2.28
N SER A 29 -11.33 0.28 2.07
CA SER A 29 -9.90 0.15 2.35
C SER A 29 -9.16 -0.27 1.09
N LEU A 30 -7.83 -0.31 1.13
CA LEU A 30 -7.00 -0.89 0.10
C LEU A 30 -6.56 -2.30 0.48
N GLY A 31 -6.45 -3.16 -0.52
CA GLY A 31 -5.88 -4.48 -0.45
C GLY A 31 -5.10 -4.81 -1.71
N ILE A 32 -4.45 -5.97 -1.71
CA ILE A 32 -3.63 -6.46 -2.83
C ILE A 32 -4.37 -7.56 -3.60
N ASP A 33 -5.16 -8.37 -2.90
CA ASP A 33 -5.81 -9.59 -3.37
C ASP A 33 -4.78 -10.72 -3.54
N ILE A 34 -4.26 -10.96 -4.75
CA ILE A 34 -3.34 -12.07 -5.03
C ILE A 34 -1.96 -11.58 -5.48
N VAL A 35 -0.91 -12.17 -4.91
CA VAL A 35 0.49 -11.84 -5.26
C VAL A 35 1.04 -12.66 -6.42
N SER A 36 0.24 -13.55 -7.01
CA SER A 36 0.66 -14.36 -8.17
C SER A 36 0.71 -13.57 -9.48
N ASN A 37 0.03 -12.43 -9.55
CA ASN A 37 -0.09 -11.61 -10.77
C ASN A 37 0.84 -10.40 -10.78
N PHE A 38 1.31 -9.94 -9.62
CA PHE A 38 2.12 -8.72 -9.46
C PHE A 38 2.86 -8.70 -8.12
N SER A 39 3.61 -7.64 -7.86
CA SER A 39 4.60 -7.54 -6.78
C SER A 39 4.06 -7.57 -5.34
N GLY A 40 2.76 -7.39 -5.13
CA GLY A 40 2.21 -7.25 -3.78
C GLY A 40 2.60 -5.95 -3.06
N ASP A 41 2.83 -4.88 -3.82
CA ASP A 41 3.31 -3.59 -3.32
C ASP A 41 2.16 -2.63 -3.01
N MET A 42 1.95 -2.29 -1.74
CA MET A 42 0.92 -1.34 -1.30
C MET A 42 1.16 0.09 -1.82
N PHE A 43 2.41 0.49 -2.09
CA PHE A 43 2.68 1.79 -2.72
C PHE A 43 2.13 1.83 -4.15
N ALA A 44 2.28 0.72 -4.89
CA ALA A 44 1.69 0.58 -6.22
C ALA A 44 0.16 0.68 -6.16
N GLN A 45 -0.49 0.02 -5.19
CA GLN A 45 -1.94 0.08 -5.00
C GLN A 45 -2.43 1.50 -4.72
N MET A 46 -1.76 2.22 -3.82
CA MET A 46 -2.10 3.62 -3.51
C MET A 46 -2.00 4.51 -4.73
N ARG A 47 -0.90 4.40 -5.47
CA ARG A 47 -0.62 5.20 -6.67
C ARG A 47 -1.63 4.90 -7.76
N LEU A 48 -1.87 3.63 -8.04
CA LEU A 48 -2.79 3.20 -9.08
C LEU A 48 -4.23 3.63 -8.78
N LEU A 49 -4.71 3.47 -7.54
CA LEU A 49 -6.04 3.97 -7.16
C LEU A 49 -6.14 5.47 -7.38
N LEU A 50 -5.15 6.24 -6.90
CA LEU A 50 -5.16 7.69 -7.03
C LEU A 50 -5.20 8.14 -8.49
N GLN A 51 -4.37 7.54 -9.34
CA GLN A 51 -4.24 7.90 -10.74
C GLN A 51 -5.46 7.45 -11.57
N SER A 52 -5.93 6.23 -11.38
CA SER A 52 -7.09 5.71 -12.10
C SER A 52 -8.38 6.48 -11.75
N GLU A 53 -8.64 6.75 -10.47
CA GLU A 53 -9.82 7.52 -10.06
C GLU A 53 -9.79 8.94 -10.62
N ARG A 54 -8.63 9.60 -10.64
CA ARG A 54 -8.48 10.93 -11.28
C ARG A 54 -8.69 10.86 -12.79
N GLY A 55 -8.18 9.82 -13.45
CA GLY A 55 -8.41 9.59 -14.88
C GLY A 55 -9.89 9.42 -15.19
N PHE A 56 -10.56 8.55 -14.47
CA PHE A 56 -12.00 8.30 -14.65
C PHE A 56 -12.86 9.53 -14.33
N ASP A 57 -12.53 10.29 -13.29
CA ASP A 57 -13.23 11.54 -13.00
C ASP A 57 -13.05 12.56 -14.13
N ASN A 58 -11.87 12.60 -14.75
CA ASN A 58 -11.60 13.51 -15.86
C ASN A 58 -12.36 13.12 -17.13
N GLU A 59 -12.51 11.83 -17.42
CA GLU A 59 -13.30 11.34 -18.56
C GLU A 59 -14.78 11.76 -18.49
N LEU A 60 -15.31 11.93 -17.30
CA LEU A 60 -16.72 12.32 -17.07
C LEU A 60 -16.94 13.85 -17.11
N ARG A 61 -15.89 14.65 -17.30
CA ARG A 61 -15.95 16.12 -17.29
C ARG A 61 -15.85 16.70 -18.71
N ALA A 62 -16.61 17.75 -18.95
CA ALA A 62 -16.46 18.54 -20.17
C ALA A 62 -15.26 19.51 -20.11
N ASP A 63 -14.87 19.94 -18.90
CA ASP A 63 -13.82 20.93 -18.66
C ASP A 63 -12.72 20.38 -17.75
N ALA A 64 -11.53 20.97 -17.81
CA ALA A 64 -10.42 20.65 -16.91
C ALA A 64 -10.84 20.84 -15.43
N PRO A 65 -10.43 19.92 -14.54
CA PRO A 65 -10.83 19.99 -13.14
C PRO A 65 -10.19 21.21 -12.45
N ARG A 66 -11.00 21.99 -11.72
CA ARG A 66 -10.53 23.11 -10.89
C ARG A 66 -9.93 22.65 -9.56
N ALA A 67 -10.22 21.41 -9.14
CA ALA A 67 -9.71 20.79 -7.93
C ALA A 67 -9.67 19.28 -8.11
N LEU A 68 -8.71 18.63 -7.43
CA LEU A 68 -8.59 17.17 -7.41
C LEU A 68 -9.53 16.60 -6.34
N GLY A 69 -10.43 15.69 -6.73
CA GLY A 69 -11.39 15.05 -5.83
C GLY A 69 -10.72 14.11 -4.83
N LEU A 70 -9.80 13.27 -5.31
CA LEU A 70 -9.03 12.33 -4.48
C LEU A 70 -7.60 12.84 -4.30
N LYS A 71 -7.15 12.92 -3.04
CA LYS A 71 -5.82 13.42 -2.65
C LYS A 71 -4.91 12.28 -2.20
N ALA A 72 -3.59 12.50 -2.20
CA ALA A 72 -2.62 11.53 -1.71
C ALA A 72 -2.92 11.10 -0.27
N ARG A 73 -3.28 12.03 0.61
CA ARG A 73 -3.66 11.71 2.01
C ARG A 73 -4.84 10.76 2.09
N ASP A 74 -5.84 10.91 1.23
CA ASP A 74 -7.02 10.04 1.26
C ASP A 74 -6.64 8.58 0.99
N VAL A 75 -5.77 8.32 0.01
CA VAL A 75 -5.33 6.95 -0.29
C VAL A 75 -4.36 6.39 0.74
N LEU A 76 -3.53 7.24 1.37
CA LEU A 76 -2.70 6.81 2.50
C LEU A 76 -3.56 6.38 3.68
N GLU A 77 -4.64 7.11 3.98
CA GLU A 77 -5.61 6.73 5.01
C GLU A 77 -6.30 5.40 4.69
N LEU A 78 -6.63 5.13 3.43
CA LEU A 78 -7.20 3.84 3.01
C LEU A 78 -6.22 2.68 3.24
N ALA A 79 -4.93 2.90 2.99
CA ALA A 79 -3.87 1.90 3.16
C ALA A 79 -3.43 1.70 4.62
N THR A 80 -3.85 2.55 5.54
CA THR A 80 -3.48 2.52 6.97
C THR A 80 -4.70 2.31 7.84
N ILE A 81 -5.26 3.40 8.39
CA ILE A 81 -6.41 3.32 9.30
C ILE A 81 -7.67 2.76 8.61
N GLY A 82 -7.80 2.92 7.30
CA GLY A 82 -8.89 2.30 6.51
C GLY A 82 -8.80 0.78 6.53
N GLY A 83 -7.61 0.22 6.34
CA GLY A 83 -7.34 -1.21 6.46
C GLY A 83 -7.64 -1.73 7.86
N ALA A 84 -7.16 -1.03 8.89
CA ALA A 84 -7.43 -1.38 10.28
C ALA A 84 -8.94 -1.39 10.60
N ARG A 85 -9.71 -0.41 10.12
CA ARG A 85 -11.19 -0.40 10.26
C ARG A 85 -11.85 -1.58 9.56
N ALA A 86 -11.42 -1.91 8.36
CA ALA A 86 -11.97 -3.04 7.62
C ALA A 86 -11.75 -4.37 8.35
N ALA A 87 -10.66 -4.48 9.11
CA ALA A 87 -10.33 -5.63 9.95
C ALA A 87 -10.91 -5.55 11.39
N GLY A 88 -11.59 -4.45 11.76
CA GLY A 88 -12.07 -4.24 13.16
C GLY A 88 -10.96 -3.94 14.15
N LEU A 89 -9.79 -3.47 13.70
CA LEU A 89 -8.58 -3.26 14.49
C LEU A 89 -8.22 -1.78 14.67
N ASP A 90 -9.07 -0.85 14.27
CA ASP A 90 -8.77 0.58 14.28
C ASP A 90 -8.66 1.19 15.71
N GLY A 91 -9.16 0.51 16.71
CA GLY A 91 -8.87 0.82 18.12
C GLY A 91 -7.47 0.39 18.57
N VAL A 92 -6.86 -0.57 17.87
CA VAL A 92 -5.59 -1.22 18.24
C VAL A 92 -4.41 -0.72 17.42
N THR A 93 -4.61 -0.52 16.11
CA THR A 93 -3.55 -0.14 15.15
C THR A 93 -4.04 0.80 14.06
N GLY A 94 -3.26 1.01 13.01
CA GLY A 94 -3.58 1.79 11.82
C GLY A 94 -3.35 3.30 11.94
N SER A 95 -2.88 3.79 13.08
CA SER A 95 -2.50 5.19 13.29
C SER A 95 -1.42 5.32 14.37
N LEU A 96 -0.60 6.37 14.25
CA LEU A 96 0.44 6.71 15.23
C LEU A 96 -0.16 7.45 16.45
N THR A 97 -1.19 6.88 17.06
CA THR A 97 -1.84 7.43 18.24
C THR A 97 -1.25 6.77 19.50
N PRO A 98 -0.86 7.55 20.53
CA PRO A 98 -0.37 6.99 21.78
C PRO A 98 -1.35 5.97 22.37
N GLY A 99 -0.81 4.83 22.83
CA GLY A 99 -1.60 3.71 23.38
C GLY A 99 -1.98 2.64 22.36
N LYS A 100 -1.76 2.86 21.06
CA LYS A 100 -1.92 1.81 20.04
C LYS A 100 -0.65 0.95 19.90
N GLN A 101 -0.80 -0.20 19.27
CA GLN A 101 0.32 -1.06 18.89
C GLN A 101 1.29 -0.32 17.95
N ALA A 102 2.56 -0.58 18.13
CA ALA A 102 3.63 -0.03 17.30
C ALA A 102 3.78 -0.83 15.99
N ASP A 103 2.76 -0.72 15.13
CA ASP A 103 2.85 -1.15 13.72
C ASP A 103 3.32 0.05 12.92
N VAL A 104 4.62 0.14 12.67
CA VAL A 104 5.28 1.34 12.15
C VAL A 104 6.20 0.96 11.00
N MET A 105 6.13 1.73 9.93
CA MET A 105 7.03 1.63 8.80
C MET A 105 7.83 2.94 8.67
N LEU A 106 9.15 2.84 8.58
CA LEU A 106 10.04 3.94 8.29
C LEU A 106 10.52 3.84 6.85
N THR A 107 10.37 4.93 6.11
CA THR A 107 10.75 5.03 4.69
C THR A 107 11.92 6.00 4.57
N ARG A 108 12.95 5.62 3.82
CA ARG A 108 14.10 6.47 3.50
C ARG A 108 13.68 7.56 2.51
N THR A 109 14.33 8.71 2.63
CA THR A 109 14.11 9.88 1.74
C THR A 109 15.38 10.34 1.04
N ASP A 110 16.45 9.55 1.14
CA ASP A 110 17.77 9.84 0.59
C ASP A 110 18.01 9.22 -0.81
N SER A 111 17.06 8.43 -1.31
CA SER A 111 17.13 7.92 -2.69
C SER A 111 16.88 9.04 -3.72
N PRO A 112 17.46 8.96 -4.94
CA PRO A 112 17.34 10.02 -5.94
C PRO A 112 15.91 10.45 -6.28
N HIS A 113 14.96 9.52 -6.31
CA HIS A 113 13.56 9.80 -6.61
C HIS A 113 12.77 10.35 -5.40
N MET A 114 13.32 10.27 -4.19
CA MET A 114 12.73 10.82 -2.97
C MET A 114 13.40 12.13 -2.54
N ALA A 115 14.58 12.45 -3.08
CA ALA A 115 15.33 13.64 -2.70
C ALA A 115 14.59 14.92 -3.09
N GLY A 116 14.55 15.90 -2.18
CA GLY A 116 13.94 17.22 -2.42
C GLY A 116 12.41 17.25 -2.36
N VAL A 117 11.75 16.21 -1.87
CA VAL A 117 10.29 16.19 -1.71
C VAL A 117 9.86 17.12 -0.58
N CYS A 118 8.93 18.04 -0.89
CA CYS A 118 8.40 19.02 0.08
C CYS A 118 7.18 18.49 0.86
N ASP A 119 6.40 17.57 0.27
CA ASP A 119 5.22 16.95 0.91
C ASP A 119 5.49 15.45 1.16
N PRO A 120 5.72 15.05 2.42
CA PRO A 120 6.02 13.65 2.75
C PRO A 120 4.86 12.70 2.48
N VAL A 121 3.61 13.15 2.53
CA VAL A 121 2.44 12.33 2.22
C VAL A 121 2.37 12.07 0.72
N ALA A 122 2.55 13.11 -0.09
CA ALA A 122 2.62 12.94 -1.54
C ALA A 122 3.82 12.07 -1.94
N ALA A 123 4.96 12.21 -1.25
CA ALA A 123 6.13 11.37 -1.48
C ALA A 123 5.84 9.89 -1.27
N LEU A 124 5.24 9.51 -0.14
CA LEU A 124 4.87 8.13 0.14
C LEU A 124 3.95 7.54 -0.92
N VAL A 125 2.98 8.30 -1.40
CA VAL A 125 1.99 7.79 -2.35
C VAL A 125 2.50 7.78 -3.79
N LEU A 126 3.22 8.83 -4.21
CA LEU A 126 3.55 9.04 -5.62
C LEU A 126 4.96 8.56 -5.99
N TYR A 127 5.91 8.57 -5.05
CA TYR A 127 7.31 8.30 -5.34
C TYR A 127 7.85 7.04 -4.66
N ALA A 128 7.44 6.75 -3.41
CA ALA A 128 8.00 5.65 -2.65
C ALA A 128 7.76 4.28 -3.29
N ALA A 129 8.69 3.37 -3.08
CA ALA A 129 8.64 1.97 -3.48
C ALA A 129 9.01 1.07 -2.28
N ALA A 130 8.80 -0.24 -2.41
CA ALA A 130 9.14 -1.21 -1.37
C ALA A 130 10.65 -1.20 -1.01
N SER A 131 11.51 -0.80 -1.96
CA SER A 131 12.95 -0.63 -1.76
C SER A 131 13.32 0.53 -0.82
N ASP A 132 12.44 1.54 -0.69
CA ASP A 132 12.67 2.67 0.21
C ASP A 132 12.31 2.37 1.66
N VAL A 133 11.63 1.26 1.93
CA VAL A 133 11.27 0.85 3.29
C VAL A 133 12.51 0.37 4.02
N ASP A 134 12.96 1.16 4.99
CA ASP A 134 14.12 0.87 5.82
C ASP A 134 13.79 -0.07 6.98
N THR A 135 12.81 0.29 7.79
CA THR A 135 12.46 -0.42 9.01
C THR A 135 10.96 -0.68 9.08
N VAL A 136 10.59 -1.86 9.52
CA VAL A 136 9.20 -2.26 9.78
C VAL A 136 9.11 -2.86 11.17
N LEU A 137 8.20 -2.32 11.98
CA LEU A 137 7.80 -2.87 13.26
C LEU A 137 6.37 -3.39 13.16
N VAL A 138 6.10 -4.51 13.80
CA VAL A 138 4.75 -5.07 13.97
C VAL A 138 4.58 -5.44 15.45
N GLY A 139 3.61 -4.83 16.10
CA GLY A 139 3.40 -4.98 17.54
C GLY A 139 4.59 -4.54 18.40
N GLY A 140 5.50 -3.74 17.86
CA GLY A 140 6.76 -3.32 18.49
C GLY A 140 7.98 -4.17 18.13
N ASP A 141 7.78 -5.37 17.54
CA ASP A 141 8.88 -6.22 17.08
C ASP A 141 9.41 -5.76 15.72
N VAL A 142 10.73 -5.67 15.59
CA VAL A 142 11.38 -5.27 14.34
C VAL A 142 11.47 -6.46 13.40
N LEU A 143 10.74 -6.40 12.28
CA LEU A 143 10.75 -7.45 11.24
C LEU A 143 11.63 -7.11 10.04
N LYS A 144 11.90 -5.81 9.81
CA LYS A 144 12.83 -5.32 8.79
C LYS A 144 13.68 -4.21 9.41
N ARG A 145 14.99 -4.18 9.12
CA ARG A 145 15.92 -3.14 9.56
C ARG A 145 16.99 -2.90 8.51
N GLY A 146 17.28 -1.63 8.22
CA GLY A 146 18.27 -1.26 7.22
C GLY A 146 17.96 -1.83 5.83
N GLY A 147 16.68 -1.93 5.46
CA GLY A 147 16.26 -2.53 4.21
C GLY A 147 16.27 -4.06 4.17
N THR A 148 16.75 -4.74 5.21
CA THR A 148 16.87 -6.20 5.28
C THR A 148 15.82 -6.82 6.19
N LEU A 149 15.16 -7.89 5.73
CA LEU A 149 14.23 -8.67 6.55
C LEU A 149 15.01 -9.42 7.62
N VAL A 150 14.63 -9.26 8.88
CA VAL A 150 15.24 -9.94 10.02
C VAL A 150 14.30 -10.98 10.65
N GLY A 151 13.01 -10.90 10.37
CA GLY A 151 11.98 -11.77 10.92
C GLY A 151 11.74 -11.54 12.41
N TYR A 152 10.78 -12.26 12.96
CA TYR A 152 10.45 -12.19 14.38
C TYR A 152 11.66 -12.59 15.23
N GLN A 153 12.09 -11.71 16.12
CA GLN A 153 13.27 -11.90 16.99
C GLN A 153 14.55 -12.28 16.23
N GLY A 154 14.72 -11.84 14.99
CA GLY A 154 15.90 -12.15 14.17
C GLY A 154 15.96 -13.60 13.65
N SER A 155 14.84 -14.32 13.63
CA SER A 155 14.77 -15.75 13.30
C SER A 155 14.64 -16.06 11.81
N LEU A 156 14.64 -15.06 10.91
CA LEU A 156 14.40 -15.29 9.49
C LEU A 156 15.65 -15.80 8.75
N ASP A 157 15.62 -17.05 8.32
CA ASP A 157 16.56 -17.59 7.33
C ASP A 157 16.07 -17.34 5.90
N TRP A 158 16.22 -16.07 5.44
CA TRP A 158 15.81 -15.71 4.08
C TRP A 158 16.57 -16.48 2.98
N PRO A 159 17.90 -16.70 3.05
CA PRO A 159 18.61 -17.50 2.06
C PRO A 159 18.04 -18.92 1.90
N GLY A 160 17.80 -19.62 3.01
CA GLY A 160 17.22 -20.96 2.98
C GLY A 160 15.78 -20.99 2.47
N ILE A 161 14.96 -19.98 2.80
CA ILE A 161 13.60 -19.82 2.26
C ILE A 161 13.65 -19.60 0.75
N SER A 162 14.49 -18.69 0.27
CA SER A 162 14.64 -18.37 -1.15
C SER A 162 15.07 -19.58 -1.97
N GLN A 163 16.03 -20.37 -1.46
CA GLN A 163 16.48 -21.61 -2.10
C GLN A 163 15.34 -22.63 -2.24
N ARG A 164 14.55 -22.83 -1.17
CA ARG A 164 13.41 -23.76 -1.21
C ARG A 164 12.31 -23.29 -2.18
N LEU A 165 12.05 -22.01 -2.26
CA LEU A 165 11.08 -21.44 -3.22
C LEU A 165 11.56 -21.65 -4.66
N GLY A 166 12.86 -21.41 -4.95
CA GLY A 166 13.45 -21.66 -6.26
C GLY A 166 13.31 -23.13 -6.67
N ALA A 167 13.72 -24.06 -5.80
CA ALA A 167 13.60 -25.50 -6.05
C ALA A 167 12.14 -25.97 -6.22
N SER A 168 11.18 -25.32 -5.55
CA SER A 168 9.76 -25.60 -5.74
C SER A 168 9.27 -25.14 -7.12
N GLY A 169 9.69 -23.95 -7.57
CA GLY A 169 9.34 -23.42 -8.89
C GLY A 169 9.88 -24.28 -10.04
N GLU A 170 11.06 -24.85 -9.89
CA GLU A 170 11.64 -25.76 -10.89
C GLU A 170 10.87 -27.09 -11.05
N ARG A 171 10.20 -27.56 -9.98
CA ARG A 171 9.39 -28.78 -10.02
C ARG A 171 8.03 -28.61 -10.72
N ILE A 172 7.60 -27.38 -10.97
CA ILE A 172 6.30 -27.09 -11.60
C ILE A 172 6.47 -26.84 -13.10
N ARG A 173 7.70 -26.70 -13.59
CA ARG A 173 8.03 -26.59 -15.03
C ARG A 173 8.18 -27.96 -15.67
#